data_e8c79bb33ba0e669724c67d9494aa4af
#
_entry.id   e8c79bb33ba0e669724c67d9494aa4af
#
_cell.length_a   1.000
_cell.length_b   1.000
_cell.length_c   1.000
_cell.angle_alpha   90.00
_cell.angle_beta   90.00
_cell.angle_gamma   90.00
#
_symmetry.space_group_name_H-M   'P 1'
#
loop_
_entity.id
_entity.type
_entity.pdbx_description
1 polymer ?
#
loop_
_entity_poly.entity_id
_entity_poly.type
_entity_poly.pdbx_seq_one_letter_code
_entity_poly.pdbx_strand_id
1 'polypeptide(L)'
;MRILQVIAGLHRIGGTTTFAGELSNALAAQGEDVTLAMFRKWGTDDFTLDARVKGRPIAEVRNRPQNFDAVHLHGLWDREVFWASGWALKNGIPLVWSPHGMLAPWALHNRWWKKFVPWHLYVRRRLSRAAAIHVTAKQEAEWVRGLGFANPTPVIPLGTEVAKVQVRPLQQSDPSPHTLLFVGRLHPVKGLENLLLAWRIVSVNVQGWRLRLIGCGTEEYEERLKQIIRNNHIDAVELAGTKYGPELEQEYAVADCLILPSFTENFGGVVIDALAHGVPVITSRFTPWQEVDGCCGWWRGNTVKELVSVLEEMMALPDAARHEMGLKGRALVEQKYTWATVAKQMREVYRKLSEEKRT
;
A
#
# COMPACT_ATOMS: atom_id res chain seq x y z
N MET A 1 -25.35 4.06 -6.47
CA MET A 1 -25.44 4.47 -5.05
C MET A 1 -24.77 5.83 -4.88
N ARG A 2 -25.17 6.61 -3.87
CA ARG A 2 -24.49 7.84 -3.49
C ARG A 2 -23.51 7.56 -2.35
N ILE A 3 -22.23 7.65 -2.63
CA ILE A 3 -21.16 7.25 -1.71
C ILE A 3 -20.35 8.48 -1.32
N LEU A 4 -20.18 8.68 -0.01
CA LEU A 4 -19.31 9.71 0.53
C LEU A 4 -18.00 9.06 1.00
N GLN A 5 -16.92 9.39 0.34
CA GLN A 5 -15.56 9.09 0.78
C GLN A 5 -15.01 10.26 1.58
N VAL A 6 -14.40 10.02 2.73
CA VAL A 6 -13.86 11.10 3.59
C VAL A 6 -12.42 10.81 3.95
N ILE A 7 -11.56 11.77 3.69
CA ILE A 7 -10.15 11.73 4.03
C ILE A 7 -9.70 13.09 4.59
N ALA A 8 -8.67 13.10 5.44
CA ALA A 8 -8.17 14.35 6.01
C ALA A 8 -7.56 15.28 4.94
N GLY A 9 -6.90 14.71 3.96
CA GLY A 9 -6.37 15.42 2.78
C GLY A 9 -5.75 14.42 1.82
N LEU A 10 -5.72 14.77 0.54
CA LEU A 10 -4.98 14.04 -0.47
C LEU A 10 -3.55 14.59 -0.52
N HIS A 11 -2.58 13.71 -0.42
CA HIS A 11 -1.17 14.02 -0.56
C HIS A 11 -0.61 13.16 -1.68
N ARG A 12 0.36 13.67 -2.42
CA ARG A 12 1.01 12.95 -3.52
C ARG A 12 1.58 11.59 -3.08
N ILE A 13 1.88 11.44 -1.78
CA ILE A 13 2.52 10.26 -1.22
C ILE A 13 1.68 9.74 -0.04
N GLY A 14 1.30 8.47 -0.11
CA GLY A 14 0.71 7.76 1.02
C GLY A 14 -0.36 6.75 0.61
N GLY A 15 -0.24 5.53 1.08
CA GLY A 15 -1.18 4.44 0.75
C GLY A 15 -2.64 4.78 1.04
N THR A 16 -2.92 5.57 2.08
CA THR A 16 -4.28 6.03 2.41
C THR A 16 -4.85 6.97 1.34
N THR A 17 -4.03 7.90 0.85
CA THR A 17 -4.42 8.85 -0.20
C THR A 17 -4.67 8.12 -1.52
N THR A 18 -3.75 7.27 -1.93
CA THR A 18 -3.87 6.46 -3.14
C THR A 18 -5.14 5.60 -3.07
N PHE A 19 -5.37 4.92 -1.95
CA PHE A 19 -6.58 4.11 -1.79
C PHE A 19 -7.87 4.93 -1.92
N ALA A 20 -7.98 6.03 -1.19
CA ALA A 20 -9.20 6.85 -1.20
C ALA A 20 -9.47 7.48 -2.56
N GLY A 21 -8.44 8.01 -3.21
CA GLY A 21 -8.54 8.66 -4.51
C GLY A 21 -8.86 7.67 -5.63
N GLU A 22 -8.05 6.62 -5.76
CA GLU A 22 -8.22 5.64 -6.84
C GLU A 22 -9.49 4.79 -6.67
N LEU A 23 -9.87 4.45 -5.44
CA LEU A 23 -11.17 3.81 -5.19
C LEU A 23 -12.31 4.73 -5.62
N SER A 24 -12.23 6.03 -5.35
CA SER A 24 -13.25 6.99 -5.78
C SER A 24 -13.36 7.05 -7.31
N ASN A 25 -12.21 7.11 -7.99
CA ASN A 25 -12.14 7.07 -9.45
C ASN A 25 -12.77 5.80 -10.02
N ALA A 26 -12.41 4.63 -9.47
CA ALA A 26 -12.88 3.34 -9.93
C ALA A 26 -14.38 3.11 -9.66
N LEU A 27 -14.90 3.57 -8.53
CA LEU A 27 -16.33 3.52 -8.23
C LEU A 27 -17.13 4.43 -9.19
N ALA A 28 -16.64 5.64 -9.45
CA ALA A 28 -17.25 6.56 -10.40
C ALA A 28 -17.21 6.00 -11.83
N ALA A 29 -16.13 5.30 -12.22
CA ALA A 29 -16.03 4.59 -13.48
C ALA A 29 -17.08 3.47 -13.64
N GLN A 30 -17.52 2.88 -12.51
CA GLN A 30 -18.58 1.86 -12.48
C GLN A 30 -19.99 2.46 -12.36
N GLY A 31 -20.14 3.79 -12.47
CA GLY A 31 -21.45 4.48 -12.50
C GLY A 31 -21.98 4.87 -11.11
N GLU A 32 -21.14 4.79 -10.05
CA GLU A 32 -21.57 5.25 -8.73
C GLU A 32 -21.46 6.79 -8.61
N ASP A 33 -22.36 7.40 -7.85
CA ASP A 33 -22.31 8.83 -7.54
C ASP A 33 -21.38 9.06 -6.34
N VAL A 34 -20.13 9.38 -6.62
CA VAL A 34 -19.08 9.49 -5.61
C VAL A 34 -18.78 10.95 -5.28
N THR A 35 -18.86 11.26 -3.99
CA THR A 35 -18.34 12.51 -3.43
C THR A 35 -17.12 12.21 -2.59
N LEU A 36 -15.98 12.81 -2.91
CA LEU A 36 -14.77 12.76 -2.09
C LEU A 36 -14.65 14.05 -1.29
N ALA A 37 -14.85 13.95 0.03
CA ALA A 37 -14.79 15.09 0.94
C ALA A 37 -13.46 15.16 1.67
N MET A 38 -12.88 16.36 1.70
CA MET A 38 -11.59 16.64 2.31
C MET A 38 -11.67 17.82 3.26
N PHE A 39 -10.81 17.83 4.27
CA PHE A 39 -10.71 18.91 5.26
C PHE A 39 -9.63 19.92 4.91
N ARG A 40 -8.52 19.45 4.32
CA ARG A 40 -7.44 20.33 3.86
C ARG A 40 -7.70 20.77 2.43
N LYS A 41 -7.31 21.99 2.09
CA LYS A 41 -7.35 22.46 0.70
C LYS A 41 -6.55 21.48 -0.18
N TRP A 42 -7.16 21.10 -1.26
CA TRP A 42 -6.52 20.37 -2.33
C TRP A 42 -5.51 21.27 -3.04
N GLY A 43 -4.27 20.82 -3.19
CA GLY A 43 -3.36 21.30 -4.21
C GLY A 43 -3.70 20.58 -5.52
N THR A 44 -3.90 21.30 -6.60
CA THR A 44 -4.25 20.75 -7.92
C THR A 44 -3.21 19.80 -8.49
N ASP A 45 -2.02 19.74 -7.91
CA ASP A 45 -0.86 18.99 -8.40
C ASP A 45 -0.62 17.66 -7.68
N ASP A 46 -1.41 17.35 -6.64
CA ASP A 46 -1.09 16.23 -5.75
C ASP A 46 -1.76 14.91 -6.16
N PHE A 47 -2.94 14.94 -6.76
CA PHE A 47 -3.68 13.74 -7.17
C PHE A 47 -4.73 14.07 -8.24
N THR A 48 -4.82 13.27 -9.31
CA THR A 48 -5.82 13.47 -10.36
C THR A 48 -7.09 12.69 -10.05
N LEU A 49 -8.20 13.40 -9.82
CA LEU A 49 -9.51 12.79 -9.75
C LEU A 49 -10.15 12.70 -11.13
N ASP A 50 -10.90 11.62 -11.33
CA ASP A 50 -11.80 11.49 -12.47
C ASP A 50 -12.87 12.62 -12.45
N ALA A 51 -13.20 13.16 -13.60
CA ALA A 51 -14.18 14.26 -13.71
C ALA A 51 -15.58 13.93 -13.16
N ARG A 52 -15.89 12.63 -13.03
CA ARG A 52 -17.14 12.13 -12.43
C ARG A 52 -17.15 12.17 -10.91
N VAL A 53 -15.98 12.23 -10.24
CA VAL A 53 -15.87 12.33 -8.79
C VAL A 53 -16.05 13.76 -8.34
N LYS A 54 -17.00 13.98 -7.44
CA LYS A 54 -17.27 15.30 -6.86
C LYS A 54 -16.32 15.60 -5.72
N GLY A 55 -15.16 16.20 -5.99
CA GLY A 55 -14.23 16.69 -4.96
C GLY A 55 -14.84 17.89 -4.22
N ARG A 56 -14.96 17.83 -2.89
CA ARG A 56 -15.59 18.90 -2.10
C ARG A 56 -14.90 19.13 -0.76
N PRO A 57 -14.85 20.38 -0.26
CA PRO A 57 -14.55 20.63 1.13
C PRO A 57 -15.63 19.98 2.03
N ILE A 58 -15.23 19.38 3.14
CA ILE A 58 -16.17 18.72 4.05
C ILE A 58 -17.22 19.70 4.62
N ALA A 59 -16.89 20.99 4.74
CA ALA A 59 -17.81 22.03 5.19
C ALA A 59 -19.05 22.14 4.27
N GLU A 60 -18.89 21.96 2.98
CA GLU A 60 -20.01 21.97 2.04
C GLU A 60 -20.92 20.74 2.23
N VAL A 61 -20.35 19.58 2.47
CA VAL A 61 -21.09 18.33 2.75
C VAL A 61 -21.87 18.48 4.05
N ARG A 62 -21.29 19.12 5.07
CA ARG A 62 -21.92 19.39 6.37
C ARG A 62 -23.17 20.28 6.28
N ASN A 63 -23.09 21.32 5.45
CA ASN A 63 -24.15 22.34 5.36
C ASN A 63 -25.26 21.95 4.39
N ARG A 64 -25.05 20.92 3.58
CA ARG A 64 -26.07 20.39 2.67
C ARG A 64 -26.31 18.93 3.01
N PRO A 65 -27.32 18.60 3.82
CA PRO A 65 -27.65 17.21 4.11
C PRO A 65 -28.03 16.53 2.79
N GLN A 66 -27.09 15.73 2.28
CA GLN A 66 -27.32 14.88 1.13
C GLN A 66 -27.63 13.48 1.66
N ASN A 67 -28.56 12.81 1.03
CA ASN A 67 -28.87 11.43 1.35
C ASN A 67 -27.78 10.54 0.75
N PHE A 68 -26.74 10.22 1.51
CA PHE A 68 -25.75 9.20 1.11
C PHE A 68 -26.26 7.81 1.50
N ASP A 69 -25.98 6.85 0.65
CA ASP A 69 -26.29 5.43 0.90
C ASP A 69 -25.19 4.78 1.78
N ALA A 70 -23.97 5.30 1.71
CA ALA A 70 -22.84 4.86 2.54
C ALA A 70 -21.83 6.01 2.76
N VAL A 71 -21.16 5.97 3.91
CA VAL A 71 -20.01 6.84 4.23
C VAL A 71 -18.78 5.95 4.44
N HIS A 72 -17.68 6.25 3.79
CA HIS A 72 -16.42 5.53 3.96
C HIS A 72 -15.34 6.49 4.46
N LEU A 73 -14.76 6.20 5.62
CA LEU A 73 -13.71 7.00 6.25
C LEU A 73 -12.34 6.37 6.07
N HIS A 74 -11.36 7.20 5.72
CA HIS A 74 -9.98 6.79 5.53
C HIS A 74 -9.07 7.42 6.58
N GLY A 75 -8.38 6.58 7.35
CA GLY A 75 -7.55 6.99 8.48
C GLY A 75 -8.26 6.91 9.82
N LEU A 76 -7.55 7.20 10.90
CA LEU A 76 -8.07 6.95 12.25
C LEU A 76 -7.86 8.11 13.22
N TRP A 77 -6.72 8.82 13.13
CA TRP A 77 -6.30 9.76 14.18
C TRP A 77 -6.62 11.22 13.88
N ASP A 78 -7.15 11.53 12.69
CA ASP A 78 -7.51 12.87 12.27
C ASP A 78 -8.83 13.29 12.93
N ARG A 79 -8.85 14.50 13.51
CA ARG A 79 -10.04 15.09 14.15
C ARG A 79 -11.22 15.14 13.18
N GLU A 80 -10.92 15.35 11.95
CA GLU A 80 -11.83 15.50 10.84
C GLU A 80 -12.55 14.19 10.53
N VAL A 81 -11.79 13.10 10.39
CA VAL A 81 -12.35 11.75 10.20
C VAL A 81 -13.22 11.36 11.39
N PHE A 82 -12.75 11.70 12.60
CA PHE A 82 -13.55 11.50 13.80
C PHE A 82 -14.86 12.31 13.79
N TRP A 83 -14.83 13.60 13.36
CA TRP A 83 -16.04 14.39 13.22
C TRP A 83 -17.01 13.75 12.22
N ALA A 84 -16.54 13.37 11.02
CA ALA A 84 -17.35 12.75 9.98
C ALA A 84 -18.00 11.45 10.46
N SER A 85 -17.31 10.65 11.29
CA SER A 85 -17.89 9.46 11.92
C SER A 85 -19.11 9.80 12.78
N GLY A 86 -19.02 10.85 13.58
CA GLY A 86 -20.14 11.31 14.39
C GLY A 86 -21.32 11.81 13.59
N TRP A 87 -21.03 12.52 12.50
CA TRP A 87 -22.05 13.00 11.59
C TRP A 87 -22.78 11.84 10.89
N ALA A 88 -22.04 10.86 10.36
CA ALA A 88 -22.62 9.68 9.72
C ALA A 88 -23.52 8.89 10.68
N LEU A 89 -23.03 8.61 11.90
CA LEU A 89 -23.77 7.89 12.93
C LEU A 89 -25.04 8.66 13.39
N LYS A 90 -24.96 10.00 13.52
CA LYS A 90 -26.13 10.83 13.90
C LYS A 90 -27.21 10.80 12.82
N ASN A 91 -26.83 10.74 11.55
CA ASN A 91 -27.76 10.69 10.42
C ASN A 91 -28.15 9.26 10.03
N GLY A 92 -27.72 8.27 10.81
CA GLY A 92 -28.02 6.86 10.58
C GLY A 92 -27.49 6.34 9.25
N ILE A 93 -26.43 6.91 8.68
CA ILE A 93 -25.84 6.45 7.41
C ILE A 93 -24.87 5.31 7.69
N PRO A 94 -24.93 4.18 6.96
CA PRO A 94 -23.97 3.09 7.11
C PRO A 94 -22.54 3.60 6.99
N LEU A 95 -21.72 3.29 8.01
CA LEU A 95 -20.37 3.77 8.14
C LEU A 95 -19.38 2.65 7.92
N VAL A 96 -18.58 2.70 6.85
CA VAL A 96 -17.39 1.89 6.66
C VAL A 96 -16.17 2.67 7.11
N TRP A 97 -15.25 2.03 7.82
CA TRP A 97 -14.06 2.71 8.33
C TRP A 97 -12.80 1.91 8.01
N SER A 98 -11.87 2.54 7.27
CA SER A 98 -10.58 1.95 6.89
C SER A 98 -9.44 2.54 7.72
N PRO A 99 -8.88 1.78 8.67
CA PRO A 99 -7.75 2.22 9.50
C PRO A 99 -6.43 2.34 8.73
N HIS A 100 -6.27 1.63 7.60
CA HIS A 100 -5.05 1.62 6.79
C HIS A 100 -3.78 1.32 7.58
N GLY A 101 -3.78 0.24 8.37
CA GLY A 101 -2.64 -0.19 9.18
C GLY A 101 -2.41 0.61 10.46
N MET A 102 -3.23 1.62 10.75
CA MET A 102 -3.07 2.44 11.95
C MET A 102 -3.41 1.69 13.25
N LEU A 103 -4.00 0.49 13.15
CA LEU A 103 -4.26 -0.44 14.25
C LEU A 103 -3.22 -1.55 14.38
N ALA A 104 -2.20 -1.58 13.52
CA ALA A 104 -1.08 -2.52 13.67
C ALA A 104 -0.39 -2.34 15.03
N PRO A 105 0.08 -3.42 15.68
CA PRO A 105 0.74 -3.34 17.00
C PRO A 105 1.87 -2.32 17.03
N TRP A 106 2.74 -2.32 16.01
CA TRP A 106 3.81 -1.33 15.88
C TRP A 106 3.25 0.09 15.76
N ALA A 107 2.23 0.29 14.94
CA ALA A 107 1.63 1.61 14.76
C ALA A 107 0.99 2.13 16.05
N LEU A 108 0.35 1.27 16.84
CA LEU A 108 -0.22 1.64 18.13
C LEU A 108 0.87 1.99 19.16
N HIS A 109 1.97 1.24 19.18
CA HIS A 109 3.10 1.50 20.09
C HIS A 109 3.85 2.79 19.75
N ASN A 110 3.98 3.11 18.46
CA ASN A 110 4.67 4.34 18.05
C ASN A 110 3.94 5.58 18.58
N ARG A 111 4.60 6.36 19.44
CA ARG A 111 4.05 7.54 20.13
C ARG A 111 2.72 7.21 20.85
N TRP A 112 2.64 6.03 21.51
CA TRP A 112 1.46 5.51 22.18
C TRP A 112 0.77 6.53 23.11
N TRP A 113 1.54 7.36 23.80
CA TRP A 113 1.05 8.37 24.73
C TRP A 113 0.17 9.44 24.07
N LYS A 114 0.40 9.77 22.77
CA LYS A 114 -0.48 10.68 22.02
C LYS A 114 -1.80 10.02 21.61
N LYS A 115 -1.81 8.71 21.50
CA LYS A 115 -2.97 7.92 21.04
C LYS A 115 -3.80 7.39 22.19
N PHE A 116 -3.23 7.25 23.38
CA PHE A 116 -3.88 6.67 24.55
C PHE A 116 -5.19 7.39 24.90
N VAL A 117 -5.13 8.70 25.09
CA VAL A 117 -6.31 9.50 25.45
C VAL A 117 -7.37 9.47 24.33
N PRO A 118 -7.07 9.81 23.07
CA PRO A 118 -8.05 9.70 21.98
C PRO A 118 -8.66 8.30 21.84
N TRP A 119 -7.84 7.26 21.99
CA TRP A 119 -8.28 5.88 21.87
C TRP A 119 -9.36 5.51 22.88
N HIS A 120 -9.11 5.78 24.15
CA HIS A 120 -10.02 5.41 25.25
C HIS A 120 -11.25 6.31 25.33
N LEU A 121 -11.10 7.61 25.06
CA LEU A 121 -12.23 8.55 25.16
C LEU A 121 -13.22 8.41 24.03
N TYR A 122 -12.76 8.23 22.78
CA TYR A 122 -13.68 8.36 21.67
C TYR A 122 -13.43 7.47 20.45
N VAL A 123 -12.17 7.18 20.06
CA VAL A 123 -11.89 6.45 18.82
C VAL A 123 -12.47 5.04 18.88
N ARG A 124 -12.12 4.28 19.92
CA ARG A 124 -12.58 2.90 20.11
C ARG A 124 -14.11 2.81 20.10
N ARG A 125 -14.78 3.69 20.87
CA ARG A 125 -16.25 3.71 20.95
C ARG A 125 -16.93 4.03 19.61
N ARG A 126 -16.33 4.90 18.81
CA ARG A 126 -16.89 5.25 17.49
C ARG A 126 -16.62 4.16 16.46
N LEU A 127 -15.40 3.61 16.46
CA LEU A 127 -15.02 2.54 15.57
C LEU A 127 -15.89 1.29 15.81
N SER A 128 -16.20 0.92 17.07
CA SER A 128 -17.09 -0.19 17.38
C SER A 128 -18.55 0.01 16.90
N ARG A 129 -18.94 1.23 16.55
CA ARG A 129 -20.27 1.55 16.00
C ARG A 129 -20.28 1.64 14.47
N ALA A 130 -19.14 1.47 13.82
CA ALA A 130 -19.08 1.38 12.36
C ALA A 130 -19.86 0.14 11.89
N ALA A 131 -20.56 0.24 10.77
CA ALA A 131 -21.25 -0.89 10.15
C ALA A 131 -20.26 -1.93 9.64
N ALA A 132 -19.06 -1.52 9.22
CA ALA A 132 -17.94 -2.39 8.88
C ALA A 132 -16.59 -1.68 9.11
N ILE A 133 -15.55 -2.48 9.45
CA ILE A 133 -14.15 -2.03 9.49
C ILE A 133 -13.46 -2.68 8.30
N HIS A 134 -13.23 -1.91 7.23
CA HIS A 134 -12.54 -2.40 6.05
C HIS A 134 -11.03 -2.46 6.29
N VAL A 135 -10.42 -3.56 5.87
CA VAL A 135 -8.97 -3.79 5.97
C VAL A 135 -8.40 -4.31 4.64
N THR A 136 -7.11 -4.08 4.42
CA THR A 136 -6.47 -4.42 3.15
C THR A 136 -5.84 -5.82 3.12
N ALA A 137 -5.65 -6.44 4.29
CA ALA A 137 -5.04 -7.76 4.41
C ALA A 137 -5.64 -8.56 5.57
N LYS A 138 -5.53 -9.90 5.50
CA LYS A 138 -5.99 -10.81 6.55
C LYS A 138 -5.31 -10.52 7.90
N GLN A 139 -4.02 -10.21 7.88
CA GLN A 139 -3.26 -9.84 9.07
C GLN A 139 -3.84 -8.59 9.75
N GLU A 140 -4.26 -7.58 8.98
CA GLU A 140 -4.91 -6.39 9.53
C GLU A 140 -6.26 -6.74 10.17
N ALA A 141 -7.02 -7.69 9.58
CA ALA A 141 -8.26 -8.20 10.18
C ALA A 141 -8.01 -8.90 11.53
N GLU A 142 -6.91 -9.63 11.66
CA GLU A 142 -6.50 -10.27 12.91
C GLU A 142 -6.17 -9.21 13.97
N TRP A 143 -5.46 -8.13 13.62
CA TRP A 143 -5.20 -7.02 14.54
C TRP A 143 -6.50 -6.36 15.02
N VAL A 144 -7.45 -6.12 14.12
CA VAL A 144 -8.77 -5.55 14.46
C VAL A 144 -9.49 -6.47 15.45
N ARG A 145 -9.54 -7.77 15.19
CA ARG A 145 -10.17 -8.77 16.10
C ARG A 145 -9.45 -8.84 17.45
N GLY A 146 -8.12 -8.83 17.43
CA GLY A 146 -7.28 -8.84 18.64
C GLY A 146 -7.50 -7.64 19.57
N LEU A 147 -8.00 -6.52 19.02
CA LEU A 147 -8.41 -5.35 19.79
C LEU A 147 -9.85 -5.46 20.35
N GLY A 148 -10.55 -6.57 20.10
CA GLY A 148 -11.89 -6.86 20.61
C GLY A 148 -13.03 -6.22 19.81
N PHE A 149 -12.82 -5.90 18.53
CA PHE A 149 -13.89 -5.46 17.64
C PHE A 149 -14.63 -6.66 17.05
N ALA A 150 -15.97 -6.64 17.14
CA ALA A 150 -16.87 -7.66 16.57
C ALA A 150 -17.50 -7.23 15.24
N ASN A 151 -17.15 -6.06 14.73
CA ASN A 151 -17.69 -5.52 13.49
C ASN A 151 -17.40 -6.44 12.28
N PRO A 152 -18.27 -6.51 11.27
CA PRO A 152 -17.91 -7.06 9.97
C PRO A 152 -16.61 -6.46 9.48
N THR A 153 -15.66 -7.32 9.12
CA THR A 153 -14.32 -6.88 8.73
C THR A 153 -14.00 -7.40 7.32
N PRO A 154 -14.56 -6.77 6.25
CA PRO A 154 -14.26 -7.14 4.88
C PRO A 154 -12.78 -6.90 4.59
N VAL A 155 -12.12 -7.92 4.01
CA VAL A 155 -10.72 -7.85 3.57
C VAL A 155 -10.74 -7.58 2.07
N ILE A 156 -10.45 -6.33 1.68
CA ILE A 156 -10.42 -5.91 0.29
C ILE A 156 -9.09 -5.20 0.06
N PRO A 157 -8.24 -5.71 -0.84
CA PRO A 157 -6.87 -5.23 -1.00
C PRO A 157 -6.79 -3.83 -1.63
N LEU A 158 -5.58 -3.29 -1.66
CA LEU A 158 -5.22 -2.16 -2.52
C LEU A 158 -5.30 -2.61 -3.99
N GLY A 159 -5.65 -1.68 -4.88
CA GLY A 159 -5.62 -1.91 -6.31
C GLY A 159 -4.41 -1.26 -6.98
N THR A 160 -4.17 -1.64 -8.23
CA THR A 160 -3.23 -0.95 -9.13
C THR A 160 -3.82 -0.83 -10.54
N GLU A 161 -3.28 0.09 -11.33
CA GLU A 161 -3.69 0.30 -12.72
C GLU A 161 -2.82 -0.58 -13.63
N VAL A 162 -3.42 -1.63 -14.18
CA VAL A 162 -2.69 -2.61 -14.99
C VAL A 162 -2.70 -2.28 -16.47
N ALA A 163 -3.78 -1.64 -16.96
CA ALA A 163 -3.98 -1.42 -18.40
C ALA A 163 -2.93 -0.52 -19.05
N LYS A 164 -2.28 0.35 -18.27
CA LYS A 164 -1.26 1.30 -18.76
C LYS A 164 0.16 0.75 -18.69
N VAL A 165 0.36 -0.38 -18.00
CA VAL A 165 1.69 -0.94 -17.75
C VAL A 165 2.08 -1.93 -18.85
N GLN A 166 3.21 -1.68 -19.51
CA GLN A 166 3.81 -2.61 -20.44
C GLN A 166 4.81 -3.50 -19.72
N VAL A 167 4.67 -4.81 -19.88
CA VAL A 167 5.65 -5.77 -19.39
C VAL A 167 6.87 -5.72 -20.30
N ARG A 168 8.07 -5.61 -19.72
CA ARG A 168 9.34 -5.66 -20.47
C ARG A 168 9.43 -6.98 -21.23
N PRO A 169 9.63 -6.95 -22.56
CA PRO A 169 9.88 -8.16 -23.31
C PRO A 169 11.22 -8.80 -22.88
N LEU A 170 11.30 -10.12 -22.92
CA LEU A 170 12.55 -10.84 -22.68
C LEU A 170 13.56 -10.43 -23.76
N GLN A 171 14.58 -9.67 -23.38
CA GLN A 171 15.68 -9.30 -24.29
C GLN A 171 16.75 -10.41 -24.28
N GLN A 172 17.09 -10.91 -25.45
CA GLN A 172 18.24 -11.81 -25.63
C GLN A 172 19.51 -10.94 -25.60
N SER A 173 20.24 -10.93 -24.47
CA SER A 173 21.51 -10.20 -24.28
C SER A 173 21.42 -8.67 -24.13
N ASP A 174 20.87 -8.15 -23.02
CA ASP A 174 21.12 -6.77 -22.58
C ASP A 174 22.44 -6.75 -21.77
N PRO A 175 23.47 -5.99 -22.19
CA PRO A 175 24.74 -5.88 -21.45
C PRO A 175 24.60 -5.06 -20.16
N SER A 176 23.44 -4.48 -19.89
CA SER A 176 23.19 -3.69 -18.68
C SER A 176 23.17 -4.59 -17.44
N PRO A 177 23.65 -4.10 -16.28
CA PRO A 177 23.57 -4.88 -15.05
C PRO A 177 22.12 -5.13 -14.63
N HIS A 178 21.84 -6.34 -14.16
CA HIS A 178 20.56 -6.69 -13.56
C HIS A 178 20.27 -5.79 -12.36
N THR A 179 19.01 -5.46 -12.15
CA THR A 179 18.59 -4.52 -11.11
C THR A 179 17.72 -5.21 -10.07
N LEU A 180 18.22 -5.31 -8.83
CA LEU A 180 17.40 -5.56 -7.65
C LEU A 180 16.87 -4.22 -7.16
N LEU A 181 15.55 -4.05 -7.18
CA LEU A 181 14.88 -2.79 -6.89
C LEU A 181 14.24 -2.83 -5.49
N PHE A 182 14.45 -1.79 -4.70
CA PHE A 182 13.63 -1.46 -3.53
C PHE A 182 12.91 -0.15 -3.78
N VAL A 183 11.61 -0.11 -3.49
CA VAL A 183 10.80 1.11 -3.54
C VAL A 183 10.10 1.32 -2.21
N GLY A 184 10.26 2.49 -1.60
CA GLY A 184 9.56 2.82 -0.38
C GLY A 184 10.29 3.84 0.48
N ARG A 185 9.65 4.22 1.58
CA ARG A 185 10.27 5.13 2.54
C ARG A 185 11.52 4.50 3.15
N LEU A 186 12.63 5.21 3.16
CA LEU A 186 13.85 4.78 3.85
C LEU A 186 13.63 4.92 5.36
N HIS A 187 13.36 3.80 6.02
CA HIS A 187 13.03 3.76 7.44
C HIS A 187 13.46 2.40 8.03
N PRO A 188 13.91 2.33 9.30
CA PRO A 188 14.36 1.08 9.92
C PRO A 188 13.36 -0.09 9.77
N VAL A 189 12.06 0.19 9.83
CA VAL A 189 11.01 -0.82 9.66
C VAL A 189 11.07 -1.54 8.31
N LYS A 190 11.73 -0.97 7.31
CA LYS A 190 11.87 -1.54 5.96
C LYS A 190 13.02 -2.55 5.82
N GLY A 191 13.82 -2.77 6.88
CA GLY A 191 14.84 -3.80 6.91
C GLY A 191 16.05 -3.56 6.01
N LEU A 192 16.31 -2.29 5.62
CA LEU A 192 17.35 -1.94 4.67
C LEU A 192 18.77 -2.20 5.19
N GLU A 193 18.99 -2.11 6.50
CA GLU A 193 20.29 -2.43 7.09
C GLU A 193 20.65 -3.91 6.88
N ASN A 194 19.70 -4.82 7.14
CA ASN A 194 19.90 -6.25 6.87
C ASN A 194 20.09 -6.53 5.38
N LEU A 195 19.34 -5.83 4.53
CA LEU A 195 19.48 -5.94 3.07
C LEU A 195 20.88 -5.54 2.59
N LEU A 196 21.40 -4.40 3.07
CA LEU A 196 22.75 -3.94 2.72
C LEU A 196 23.83 -4.93 3.14
N LEU A 197 23.71 -5.48 4.36
CA LEU A 197 24.67 -6.49 4.85
C LEU A 197 24.57 -7.80 4.08
N ALA A 198 23.38 -8.24 3.68
CA ALA A 198 23.19 -9.39 2.83
C ALA A 198 23.74 -9.14 1.42
N TRP A 199 23.47 -7.96 0.85
CA TRP A 199 23.97 -7.54 -0.46
C TRP A 199 25.50 -7.57 -0.51
N ARG A 200 26.18 -7.08 0.52
CA ARG A 200 27.64 -7.16 0.65
C ARG A 200 28.17 -8.58 0.45
N ILE A 201 27.46 -9.58 1.02
CA ILE A 201 27.91 -10.98 0.96
C ILE A 201 27.72 -11.53 -0.45
N VAL A 202 26.58 -11.30 -1.07
CA VAL A 202 26.25 -11.88 -2.37
C VAL A 202 26.94 -11.18 -3.53
N SER A 203 27.12 -9.85 -3.47
CA SER A 203 27.68 -9.05 -4.57
C SER A 203 29.15 -9.37 -4.88
N VAL A 204 29.89 -9.92 -3.94
CA VAL A 204 31.27 -10.38 -4.15
C VAL A 204 31.35 -11.56 -5.14
N ASN A 205 30.32 -12.43 -5.12
CA ASN A 205 30.29 -13.67 -5.89
C ASN A 205 29.48 -13.56 -7.18
N VAL A 206 28.64 -12.51 -7.30
CA VAL A 206 27.70 -12.35 -8.43
C VAL A 206 27.94 -11.00 -9.11
N GLN A 207 28.69 -11.03 -10.20
CA GLN A 207 28.90 -9.84 -11.04
C GLN A 207 27.67 -9.55 -11.90
N GLY A 208 27.55 -8.30 -12.35
CA GLY A 208 26.47 -7.89 -13.26
C GLY A 208 25.13 -7.58 -12.56
N TRP A 209 25.09 -7.43 -11.24
CA TRP A 209 23.93 -6.98 -10.49
C TRP A 209 24.17 -5.64 -9.79
N ARG A 210 23.12 -4.84 -9.64
CA ARG A 210 23.10 -3.63 -8.81
C ARG A 210 21.86 -3.61 -7.91
N LEU A 211 22.00 -3.01 -6.74
CA LEU A 211 20.89 -2.72 -5.81
C LEU A 211 20.51 -1.24 -5.94
N ARG A 212 19.26 -0.97 -6.31
CA ARG A 212 18.71 0.39 -6.38
C ARG A 212 17.68 0.60 -5.28
N LEU A 213 17.90 1.63 -4.46
CA LEU A 213 17.01 2.02 -3.37
C LEU A 213 16.30 3.33 -3.76
N ILE A 214 15.00 3.23 -4.08
CA ILE A 214 14.15 4.36 -4.46
C ILE A 214 13.32 4.81 -3.25
N GLY A 215 13.42 6.07 -2.91
CA GLY A 215 12.67 6.68 -1.82
C GLY A 215 13.49 7.68 -1.03
N CYS A 216 12.88 8.22 0.03
CA CYS A 216 13.54 9.09 0.99
C CYS A 216 13.19 8.69 2.43
N GLY A 217 14.01 9.15 3.35
CA GLY A 217 13.86 8.95 4.78
C GLY A 217 14.08 10.24 5.56
N THR A 218 14.41 10.11 6.84
CA THR A 218 15.01 11.20 7.59
C THR A 218 16.48 11.31 7.22
N GLU A 219 17.02 12.52 7.23
CA GLU A 219 18.43 12.77 6.95
C GLU A 219 19.36 11.88 7.78
N GLU A 220 19.02 11.72 9.07
CA GLU A 220 19.74 10.84 9.99
C GLU A 220 19.77 9.39 9.50
N TYR A 221 18.65 8.86 9.02
CA TYR A 221 18.59 7.46 8.59
C TYR A 221 19.25 7.25 7.22
N GLU A 222 19.12 8.21 6.32
CA GLU A 222 19.82 8.16 5.03
C GLU A 222 21.34 8.20 5.23
N GLU A 223 21.84 9.05 6.14
CA GLU A 223 23.26 9.11 6.45
C GLU A 223 23.73 7.79 7.12
N ARG A 224 22.90 7.19 7.99
CA ARG A 224 23.19 5.87 8.55
C ARG A 224 23.34 4.79 7.46
N LEU A 225 22.47 4.75 6.47
CA LEU A 225 22.60 3.81 5.35
C LEU A 225 23.89 4.05 4.56
N LYS A 226 24.21 5.33 4.25
CA LYS A 226 25.48 5.69 3.60
C LYS A 226 26.69 5.27 4.42
N GLN A 227 26.65 5.40 5.75
CA GLN A 227 27.72 4.95 6.65
C GLN A 227 27.88 3.43 6.60
N ILE A 228 26.78 2.66 6.60
CA ILE A 228 26.82 1.20 6.44
C ILE A 228 27.51 0.82 5.13
N ILE A 229 27.14 1.48 4.02
CA ILE A 229 27.71 1.24 2.71
C ILE A 229 29.21 1.51 2.73
N ARG A 230 29.65 2.70 3.21
CA ARG A 230 31.08 3.08 3.26
C ARG A 230 31.91 2.17 4.18
N ASN A 231 31.43 1.96 5.43
CA ASN A 231 32.19 1.23 6.43
C ASN A 231 32.33 -0.28 6.10
N ASN A 232 31.41 -0.81 5.30
CA ASN A 232 31.44 -2.21 4.90
C ASN A 232 31.93 -2.40 3.45
N HIS A 233 32.38 -1.34 2.75
CA HIS A 233 32.82 -1.37 1.37
C HIS A 233 31.83 -2.10 0.46
N ILE A 234 30.55 -1.65 0.50
CA ILE A 234 29.47 -2.28 -0.28
C ILE A 234 29.42 -1.63 -1.65
N ASP A 235 29.70 -2.41 -2.68
CA ASP A 235 29.68 -1.95 -4.06
C ASP A 235 28.33 -2.18 -4.74
N ALA A 236 28.13 -1.56 -5.90
CA ALA A 236 26.94 -1.69 -6.75
C ALA A 236 25.60 -1.38 -6.01
N VAL A 237 25.61 -0.42 -5.09
CA VAL A 237 24.43 0.10 -4.39
C VAL A 237 24.21 1.56 -4.73
N GLU A 238 22.98 1.91 -5.07
CA GLU A 238 22.59 3.29 -5.37
C GLU A 238 21.37 3.73 -4.55
N LEU A 239 21.50 4.83 -3.80
CA LEU A 239 20.39 5.56 -3.21
C LEU A 239 19.92 6.59 -4.25
N ALA A 240 18.89 6.23 -5.03
CA ALA A 240 18.48 7.00 -6.21
C ALA A 240 17.45 8.10 -5.90
N GLY A 241 17.20 8.37 -4.62
CA GLY A 241 16.25 9.40 -4.20
C GLY A 241 14.80 9.01 -4.47
N THR A 242 13.91 9.99 -4.38
CA THR A 242 12.48 9.78 -4.58
C THR A 242 12.10 9.93 -6.04
N LYS A 243 11.29 9.01 -6.55
CA LYS A 243 10.75 9.03 -7.91
C LYS A 243 9.25 8.87 -7.89
N TYR A 244 8.55 9.45 -8.88
CA TYR A 244 7.10 9.45 -8.99
C TYR A 244 6.66 9.34 -10.45
N GLY A 245 5.41 8.89 -10.64
CA GLY A 245 4.80 8.82 -11.98
C GLY A 245 5.69 8.12 -12.99
N PRO A 246 5.91 8.70 -14.19
CA PRO A 246 6.67 8.05 -15.26
C PRO A 246 8.10 7.64 -14.89
N GLU A 247 8.77 8.38 -14.00
CA GLU A 247 10.11 8.02 -13.55
C GLU A 247 10.11 6.76 -12.67
N LEU A 248 9.10 6.61 -11.82
CA LEU A 248 8.94 5.40 -10.99
C LEU A 248 8.51 4.21 -11.84
N GLU A 249 7.60 4.41 -12.79
CA GLU A 249 7.19 3.39 -13.77
C GLU A 249 8.40 2.82 -14.54
N GLN A 250 9.32 3.71 -14.91
CA GLN A 250 10.55 3.30 -15.60
C GLN A 250 11.47 2.46 -14.71
N GLU A 251 11.55 2.75 -13.41
CA GLU A 251 12.33 1.95 -12.47
C GLU A 251 11.77 0.51 -12.35
N TYR A 252 10.45 0.36 -12.30
CA TYR A 252 9.83 -0.97 -12.35
C TYR A 252 10.09 -1.66 -13.69
N ALA A 253 9.96 -0.93 -14.81
CA ALA A 253 10.12 -1.51 -16.14
C ALA A 253 11.52 -2.07 -16.41
N VAL A 254 12.56 -1.56 -15.74
CA VAL A 254 13.95 -2.03 -15.90
C VAL A 254 14.40 -2.98 -14.78
N ALA A 255 13.57 -3.20 -13.76
CA ALA A 255 13.91 -4.07 -12.64
C ALA A 255 13.82 -5.56 -13.03
N ASP A 256 14.74 -6.37 -12.53
CA ASP A 256 14.74 -7.84 -12.68
C ASP A 256 14.08 -8.54 -11.48
N CYS A 257 14.05 -7.87 -10.32
CA CYS A 257 13.35 -8.32 -9.13
C CYS A 257 13.11 -7.14 -8.17
N LEU A 258 11.94 -7.11 -7.52
CA LEU A 258 11.69 -6.20 -6.40
C LEU A 258 11.99 -6.91 -5.07
N ILE A 259 12.56 -6.18 -4.10
CA ILE A 259 12.74 -6.68 -2.73
C ILE A 259 12.05 -5.78 -1.71
N LEU A 260 11.22 -6.38 -0.84
CA LEU A 260 10.54 -5.71 0.28
C LEU A 260 10.81 -6.45 1.60
N PRO A 261 11.99 -6.24 2.25
CA PRO A 261 12.41 -6.99 3.44
C PRO A 261 11.88 -6.39 4.74
N SER A 262 10.70 -5.80 4.71
CA SER A 262 10.09 -5.07 5.84
C SER A 262 9.92 -5.94 7.08
N PHE A 263 10.12 -5.37 8.26
CA PHE A 263 9.78 -6.00 9.56
C PHE A 263 8.27 -5.96 9.88
N THR A 264 7.54 -5.11 9.22
CA THR A 264 6.07 -5.07 9.24
C THR A 264 5.57 -4.28 8.05
N GLU A 265 4.44 -4.70 7.50
CA GLU A 265 3.79 -4.04 6.39
C GLU A 265 2.28 -4.18 6.54
N ASN A 266 1.54 -3.12 6.21
CA ASN A 266 0.08 -3.25 6.19
C ASN A 266 -0.38 -4.02 4.95
N PHE A 267 0.07 -3.56 3.79
CA PHE A 267 -0.21 -4.22 2.52
C PHE A 267 1.06 -4.33 1.66
N GLY A 268 1.78 -3.22 1.44
CA GLY A 268 2.96 -3.19 0.57
C GLY A 268 2.56 -3.02 -0.90
N GLY A 269 1.90 -1.90 -1.24
CA GLY A 269 1.43 -1.61 -2.59
C GLY A 269 2.51 -1.73 -3.68
N VAL A 270 3.76 -1.43 -3.35
CA VAL A 270 4.91 -1.60 -4.27
C VAL A 270 5.06 -3.02 -4.81
N VAL A 271 4.52 -4.03 -4.11
CA VAL A 271 4.52 -5.42 -4.58
C VAL A 271 3.56 -5.60 -5.74
N ILE A 272 2.33 -5.08 -5.63
CA ILE A 272 1.37 -5.16 -6.76
C ILE A 272 1.84 -4.31 -7.94
N ASP A 273 2.53 -3.20 -7.69
CA ASP A 273 3.08 -2.36 -8.76
C ASP A 273 4.20 -3.11 -9.50
N ALA A 274 5.12 -3.75 -8.80
CA ALA A 274 6.17 -4.58 -9.42
C ALA A 274 5.57 -5.75 -10.20
N LEU A 275 4.64 -6.51 -9.60
CA LEU A 275 3.98 -7.62 -10.27
C LEU A 275 3.18 -7.16 -11.50
N ALA A 276 2.56 -5.97 -11.46
CA ALA A 276 1.89 -5.36 -12.60
C ALA A 276 2.85 -5.09 -13.78
N HIS A 277 4.11 -4.81 -13.49
CA HIS A 277 5.18 -4.66 -14.50
C HIS A 277 5.80 -6.00 -14.93
N GLY A 278 5.33 -7.13 -14.41
CA GLY A 278 5.91 -8.43 -14.68
C GLY A 278 7.26 -8.65 -13.98
N VAL A 279 7.49 -7.98 -12.87
CA VAL A 279 8.69 -8.08 -12.04
C VAL A 279 8.44 -9.03 -10.89
N PRO A 280 9.17 -10.14 -10.76
CA PRO A 280 9.07 -11.04 -9.61
C PRO A 280 9.51 -10.34 -8.32
N VAL A 281 9.05 -10.85 -7.17
CA VAL A 281 9.22 -10.15 -5.91
C VAL A 281 9.81 -11.02 -4.80
N ILE A 282 10.69 -10.44 -3.99
CA ILE A 282 11.13 -11.02 -2.71
C ILE A 282 10.47 -10.22 -1.59
N THR A 283 9.67 -10.87 -0.76
CA THR A 283 8.99 -10.23 0.36
C THR A 283 9.28 -10.94 1.67
N SER A 284 9.28 -10.20 2.77
CA SER A 284 9.47 -10.80 4.09
C SER A 284 8.21 -11.51 4.59
N ARG A 285 8.38 -12.47 5.53
CA ARG A 285 7.27 -13.14 6.22
C ARG A 285 6.43 -12.21 7.11
N PHE A 286 6.86 -10.97 7.27
CA PHE A 286 6.14 -9.94 8.00
C PHE A 286 5.28 -9.05 7.09
N THR A 287 5.12 -9.46 5.83
CA THR A 287 4.21 -8.86 4.85
C THR A 287 3.05 -9.82 4.55
N PRO A 288 1.90 -9.33 4.09
CA PRO A 288 0.75 -10.18 3.77
C PRO A 288 0.86 -10.89 2.41
N TRP A 289 2.09 -11.10 1.90
CA TRP A 289 2.36 -11.57 0.55
C TRP A 289 2.77 -13.06 0.47
N GLN A 290 2.24 -13.91 1.36
CA GLN A 290 2.51 -15.34 1.32
C GLN A 290 2.16 -15.99 -0.03
N GLU A 291 1.15 -15.47 -0.73
CA GLU A 291 0.67 -16.04 -1.99
C GLU A 291 1.66 -15.92 -3.17
N VAL A 292 2.69 -15.06 -3.08
CA VAL A 292 3.72 -14.98 -4.12
C VAL A 292 4.70 -16.15 -4.07
N ASP A 293 4.81 -16.83 -2.92
CA ASP A 293 5.80 -17.88 -2.69
C ASP A 293 5.62 -19.07 -3.64
N GLY A 294 6.68 -19.41 -4.36
CA GLY A 294 6.68 -20.51 -5.34
C GLY A 294 5.87 -20.25 -6.61
N CYS A 295 5.28 -19.05 -6.78
CA CYS A 295 4.51 -18.67 -7.96
C CYS A 295 5.20 -17.55 -8.75
N CYS A 296 5.27 -16.38 -8.15
CA CYS A 296 5.79 -15.17 -8.79
C CYS A 296 6.82 -14.44 -7.92
N GLY A 297 7.36 -15.11 -6.91
CA GLY A 297 8.33 -14.56 -5.99
C GLY A 297 8.66 -15.46 -4.83
N TRP A 298 9.22 -14.86 -3.79
CA TRP A 298 9.66 -15.51 -2.56
C TRP A 298 9.09 -14.80 -1.34
N TRP A 299 8.67 -15.58 -0.37
CA TRP A 299 8.21 -15.10 0.93
C TRP A 299 9.09 -15.72 2.02
N ARG A 300 10.12 -14.99 2.46
CA ARG A 300 11.21 -15.49 3.31
C ARG A 300 11.36 -14.65 4.57
N GLY A 301 12.21 -15.10 5.52
CA GLY A 301 12.64 -14.26 6.62
C GLY A 301 13.47 -13.06 6.15
N ASN A 302 13.72 -12.10 7.05
CA ASN A 302 14.47 -10.89 6.74
C ASN A 302 15.75 -10.72 7.58
N THR A 303 16.26 -11.82 8.18
CA THR A 303 17.60 -11.85 8.73
C THR A 303 18.64 -11.81 7.60
N VAL A 304 19.84 -11.32 7.88
CA VAL A 304 20.93 -11.28 6.88
C VAL A 304 21.13 -12.63 6.21
N LYS A 305 21.15 -13.73 6.99
CA LYS A 305 21.33 -15.09 6.48
C LYS A 305 20.21 -15.51 5.51
N GLU A 306 18.95 -15.24 5.86
CA GLU A 306 17.79 -15.59 5.04
C GLU A 306 17.76 -14.75 3.76
N LEU A 307 18.14 -13.46 3.86
CA LEU A 307 18.24 -12.57 2.70
C LEU A 307 19.38 -13.03 1.76
N VAL A 308 20.56 -13.42 2.27
CA VAL A 308 21.62 -13.99 1.46
C VAL A 308 21.12 -15.20 0.68
N SER A 309 20.50 -16.16 1.36
CA SER A 309 20.01 -17.39 0.72
C SER A 309 19.01 -17.11 -0.40
N VAL A 310 18.03 -16.20 -0.17
CA VAL A 310 17.03 -15.90 -1.22
C VAL A 310 17.59 -15.06 -2.36
N LEU A 311 18.56 -14.20 -2.09
CA LEU A 311 19.25 -13.44 -3.14
C LEU A 311 20.08 -14.36 -4.04
N GLU A 312 20.82 -15.30 -3.46
CA GLU A 312 21.57 -16.32 -4.23
C GLU A 312 20.61 -17.18 -5.07
N GLU A 313 19.50 -17.65 -4.51
CA GLU A 313 18.47 -18.41 -5.22
C GLU A 313 17.92 -17.62 -6.43
N MET A 314 17.54 -16.36 -6.22
CA MET A 314 16.98 -15.48 -7.24
C MET A 314 18.01 -15.15 -8.34
N MET A 315 19.24 -14.82 -7.96
CA MET A 315 20.30 -14.43 -8.90
C MET A 315 20.79 -15.60 -9.75
N ALA A 316 20.70 -16.83 -9.24
CA ALA A 316 21.05 -18.04 -9.98
C ALA A 316 20.02 -18.43 -11.05
N LEU A 317 18.81 -17.86 -11.02
CA LEU A 317 17.81 -18.15 -12.05
C LEU A 317 18.19 -17.54 -13.40
N PRO A 318 17.95 -18.27 -14.51
CA PRO A 318 18.01 -17.68 -15.85
C PRO A 318 17.00 -16.54 -16.03
N ASP A 319 17.30 -15.57 -16.88
CA ASP A 319 16.40 -14.43 -17.18
C ASP A 319 15.02 -14.90 -17.62
N ALA A 320 14.96 -15.93 -18.44
CA ALA A 320 13.69 -16.51 -18.88
C ALA A 320 12.84 -17.03 -17.73
N ALA A 321 13.45 -17.61 -16.69
CA ALA A 321 12.72 -18.10 -15.52
C ALA A 321 12.17 -16.93 -14.67
N ARG A 322 12.98 -15.88 -14.46
CA ARG A 322 12.53 -14.67 -13.77
C ARG A 322 11.41 -13.98 -14.53
N HIS A 323 11.53 -13.89 -15.85
CA HIS A 323 10.50 -13.32 -16.71
C HIS A 323 9.18 -14.13 -16.63
N GLU A 324 9.23 -15.45 -16.69
CA GLU A 324 8.04 -16.31 -16.52
C GLU A 324 7.37 -16.11 -15.16
N MET A 325 8.16 -16.02 -14.08
CA MET A 325 7.64 -15.68 -12.75
C MET A 325 6.94 -14.32 -12.75
N GLY A 326 7.54 -13.33 -13.38
CA GLY A 326 6.96 -12.00 -13.52
C GLY A 326 5.61 -12.01 -14.26
N LEU A 327 5.49 -12.78 -15.35
CA LEU A 327 4.23 -12.96 -16.07
C LEU A 327 3.14 -13.63 -15.20
N LYS A 328 3.49 -14.61 -14.38
CA LYS A 328 2.56 -15.20 -13.40
C LYS A 328 2.11 -14.16 -12.38
N GLY A 329 3.04 -13.30 -11.94
CA GLY A 329 2.72 -12.17 -11.04
C GLY A 329 1.76 -11.17 -11.69
N ARG A 330 1.99 -10.82 -12.94
CA ARG A 330 1.08 -9.96 -13.71
C ARG A 330 -0.32 -10.56 -13.80
N ALA A 331 -0.44 -11.84 -14.13
CA ALA A 331 -1.73 -12.52 -14.19
C ALA A 331 -2.46 -12.53 -12.84
N LEU A 332 -1.72 -12.70 -11.72
CA LEU A 332 -2.26 -12.60 -10.36
C LEU A 332 -2.85 -11.20 -10.10
N VAL A 333 -2.13 -10.15 -10.49
CA VAL A 333 -2.59 -8.76 -10.32
C VAL A 333 -3.84 -8.49 -11.17
N GLU A 334 -3.85 -8.89 -12.42
CA GLU A 334 -5.00 -8.74 -13.33
C GLU A 334 -6.26 -9.41 -12.78
N GLN A 335 -6.11 -10.56 -12.14
CA GLN A 335 -7.22 -11.31 -11.56
C GLN A 335 -7.75 -10.68 -10.26
N LYS A 336 -6.86 -10.22 -9.37
CA LYS A 336 -7.24 -9.91 -7.98
C LYS A 336 -7.10 -8.43 -7.60
N TYR A 337 -6.13 -7.72 -8.17
CA TYR A 337 -5.63 -6.45 -7.64
C TYR A 337 -5.83 -5.25 -8.57
N THR A 338 -6.75 -5.35 -9.54
CA THR A 338 -7.13 -4.18 -10.34
C THR A 338 -8.08 -3.27 -9.56
N TRP A 339 -8.00 -1.96 -9.75
CA TRP A 339 -8.97 -1.03 -9.16
C TRP A 339 -10.41 -1.35 -9.53
N ALA A 340 -10.66 -1.90 -10.73
CA ALA A 340 -11.99 -2.33 -11.15
C ALA A 340 -12.51 -3.48 -10.24
N THR A 341 -11.66 -4.46 -9.93
CA THR A 341 -11.99 -5.58 -9.02
C THR A 341 -12.22 -5.09 -7.59
N VAL A 342 -11.34 -4.23 -7.09
CA VAL A 342 -11.43 -3.62 -5.75
C VAL A 342 -12.73 -2.80 -5.60
N ALA A 343 -13.03 -1.94 -6.57
CA ALA A 343 -14.25 -1.14 -6.56
C ALA A 343 -15.52 -2.00 -6.59
N LYS A 344 -15.52 -3.09 -7.38
CA LYS A 344 -16.64 -4.05 -7.41
C LYS A 344 -16.87 -4.69 -6.03
N GLN A 345 -15.81 -5.11 -5.35
CA GLN A 345 -15.89 -5.69 -4.01
C GLN A 345 -16.38 -4.66 -2.98
N MET A 346 -15.85 -3.44 -3.00
CA MET A 346 -16.28 -2.37 -2.10
C MET A 346 -17.73 -1.96 -2.33
N ARG A 347 -18.18 -1.87 -3.58
CA ARG A 347 -19.57 -1.60 -3.94
C ARG A 347 -20.51 -2.64 -3.34
N GLU A 348 -20.13 -3.91 -3.36
CA GLU A 348 -20.93 -4.98 -2.75
C GLU A 348 -21.06 -4.83 -1.22
N VAL A 349 -19.98 -4.41 -0.55
CA VAL A 349 -20.02 -4.07 0.89
C VAL A 349 -21.01 -2.94 1.13
N TYR A 350 -20.91 -1.84 0.40
CA TYR A 350 -21.82 -0.69 0.59
C TYR A 350 -23.28 -1.08 0.31
N ARG A 351 -23.54 -1.88 -0.72
CA ARG A 351 -24.88 -2.33 -1.07
C ARG A 351 -25.50 -3.14 0.08
N LYS A 352 -24.81 -4.15 0.60
CA LYS A 352 -25.27 -4.98 1.72
C LYS A 352 -25.61 -4.13 2.94
N LEU A 353 -24.71 -3.23 3.34
CA LEU A 353 -24.91 -2.37 4.50
C LEU A 353 -26.08 -1.38 4.31
N SER A 354 -26.32 -0.92 3.09
CA SER A 354 -27.44 -0.03 2.78
C SER A 354 -28.79 -0.77 2.76
N GLU A 355 -28.81 -2.04 2.35
CA GLU A 355 -30.00 -2.90 2.37
C GLU A 355 -30.41 -3.29 3.79
N GLU A 356 -29.45 -3.76 4.60
CA GLU A 356 -29.67 -4.10 6.02
C GLU A 356 -30.24 -2.95 6.84
N LYS A 357 -29.99 -1.70 6.46
CA LYS A 357 -30.57 -0.52 7.10
C LYS A 357 -32.03 -0.31 6.72
N ARG A 358 -32.46 -0.76 5.53
CA ARG A 358 -33.84 -0.54 5.03
C ARG A 358 -34.83 -1.58 5.56
N THR A 359 -34.32 -2.69 6.04
CA THR A 359 -35.09 -3.74 6.75
C THR A 359 -35.11 -3.46 8.25
#